data_3dcbe18c598482473c614fc4950f6a63
#
_entry.id   3dcbe18c598482473c614fc4950f6a63
#
_cell.length_a   1.000
_cell.length_b   1.000
_cell.length_c   1.000
_cell.angle_alpha   90.00
_cell.angle_beta   90.00
_cell.angle_gamma   90.00
#
_symmetry.space_group_name_H-M   'P 1'
#
loop_
_entity.id
_entity.type
_entity.pdbx_description
1 polymer ?
#
loop_
_entity_poly.entity_id
_entity_poly.type
_entity_poly.pdbx_seq_one_letter_code
_entity_poly.pdbx_strand_id
1 'polypeptide(L)'
;MFGNKKSFGGGVELLVVGLGNPDKKYENTRHNAGWLAIDAIAESLDCKVDRVKFKSYVGECNIAGRKTMLMKPTTYMNNSGQAVVEAMNFYKISPENVIVLFDDISLDVGKMRIRSKGSDGGQRGMKSIIYLSGSDKFPRVKIGIGAKPTPEWDLADWVLSGFSDDEQKKLAQVFENAAKAVELKIGR
;
A
#
# COMPACT_ATOMS: atom_id res chain seq x y z
N MET A 1 -15.49 -31.72 -10.90
CA MET A 1 -15.84 -30.47 -11.61
C MET A 1 -14.60 -29.61 -11.70
N PHE A 2 -14.06 -29.52 -12.88
CA PHE A 2 -12.86 -28.68 -13.10
C PHE A 2 -13.33 -27.23 -13.26
N GLY A 3 -13.06 -26.39 -12.27
CA GLY A 3 -13.30 -24.96 -12.36
C GLY A 3 -12.45 -24.37 -13.48
N ASN A 4 -13.09 -23.78 -14.46
CA ASN A 4 -12.48 -23.04 -15.55
C ASN A 4 -11.57 -21.94 -14.97
N LYS A 5 -10.29 -22.19 -14.93
CA LYS A 5 -9.30 -21.10 -14.86
C LYS A 5 -9.38 -20.37 -16.21
N LYS A 6 -10.19 -19.32 -16.27
CA LYS A 6 -10.07 -18.36 -17.36
C LYS A 6 -8.65 -17.80 -17.27
N SER A 7 -7.77 -18.26 -18.13
CA SER A 7 -6.52 -17.59 -18.39
C SER A 7 -6.90 -16.26 -19.03
N PHE A 8 -6.83 -15.18 -18.27
CA PHE A 8 -6.97 -13.87 -18.83
C PHE A 8 -5.72 -13.61 -19.68
N GLY A 9 -5.88 -13.64 -20.98
CA GLY A 9 -4.84 -13.30 -21.97
C GLY A 9 -4.53 -11.80 -21.90
N GLY A 10 -3.67 -11.42 -20.96
CA GLY A 10 -3.21 -10.05 -20.77
C GLY A 10 -2.39 -9.95 -19.49
N GLY A 11 -1.34 -9.13 -19.48
CA GLY A 11 -0.51 -8.85 -18.32
C GLY A 11 -1.25 -8.02 -17.26
N VAL A 12 -0.63 -7.89 -16.09
CA VAL A 12 -1.10 -6.97 -15.04
C VAL A 12 -1.09 -5.54 -15.57
N GLU A 13 -2.18 -4.82 -15.36
CA GLU A 13 -2.38 -3.45 -15.84
C GLU A 13 -2.14 -2.40 -14.75
N LEU A 14 -2.33 -2.78 -13.50
CA LEU A 14 -2.26 -1.87 -12.35
C LEU A 14 -1.55 -2.53 -11.18
N LEU A 15 -0.85 -1.70 -10.42
CA LEU A 15 -0.29 -2.08 -9.12
C LEU A 15 -1.01 -1.34 -8.01
N VAL A 16 -1.33 -2.04 -6.93
CA VAL A 16 -1.79 -1.47 -5.67
C VAL A 16 -0.78 -1.90 -4.61
N VAL A 17 -0.02 -0.96 -4.10
CA VAL A 17 1.15 -1.20 -3.25
C VAL A 17 0.90 -0.66 -1.86
N GLY A 18 1.03 -1.50 -0.84
CA GLY A 18 1.03 -1.08 0.56
C GLY A 18 2.44 -1.09 1.13
N LEU A 19 2.87 0.03 1.71
CA LEU A 19 4.21 0.15 2.29
C LEU A 19 4.26 -0.38 3.72
N GLY A 20 5.35 -1.05 4.06
CA GLY A 20 5.59 -1.64 5.38
C GLY A 20 6.92 -2.38 5.44
N ASN A 21 7.20 -2.98 6.58
CA ASN A 21 8.39 -3.79 6.83
C ASN A 21 7.99 -5.26 7.04
N PRO A 22 8.81 -6.23 6.56
CA PRO A 22 8.41 -7.63 6.47
C PRO A 22 8.50 -8.41 7.79
N ASP A 23 9.31 -7.97 8.75
CA ASP A 23 9.53 -8.75 9.97
C ASP A 23 8.29 -8.78 10.86
N LYS A 24 8.03 -9.93 11.50
CA LYS A 24 6.86 -10.14 12.35
C LYS A 24 6.70 -9.07 13.45
N LYS A 25 7.80 -8.55 13.98
CA LYS A 25 7.78 -7.48 15.00
C LYS A 25 7.16 -6.18 14.51
N TYR A 26 7.07 -5.96 13.19
CA TYR A 26 6.48 -4.75 12.59
C TYR A 26 5.04 -4.94 12.14
N GLU A 27 4.49 -6.15 12.23
CA GLU A 27 3.22 -6.56 11.61
C GLU A 27 2.05 -5.62 11.97
N ASN A 28 1.97 -5.18 13.21
CA ASN A 28 0.88 -4.33 13.71
C ASN A 28 1.34 -2.94 14.12
N THR A 29 2.41 -2.46 13.51
CA THR A 29 2.92 -1.11 13.79
C THR A 29 2.26 -0.06 12.90
N ARG A 30 2.35 1.19 13.33
CA ARG A 30 1.85 2.36 12.59
C ARG A 30 2.47 2.44 11.20
N HIS A 31 3.76 2.14 11.09
CA HIS A 31 4.50 2.18 9.82
C HIS A 31 4.04 1.09 8.82
N ASN A 32 3.36 0.07 9.29
CA ASN A 32 2.78 -0.99 8.45
C ASN A 32 1.31 -0.74 8.08
N ALA A 33 0.79 0.46 8.28
CA ALA A 33 -0.60 0.78 7.91
C ALA A 33 -0.90 0.46 6.43
N GLY A 34 0.06 0.67 5.53
CA GLY A 34 -0.08 0.30 4.12
C GLY A 34 -0.21 -1.22 3.90
N TRP A 35 0.59 -2.02 4.59
CA TRP A 35 0.49 -3.49 4.55
C TRP A 35 -0.85 -3.98 5.08
N LEU A 36 -1.30 -3.42 6.22
CA LEU A 36 -2.59 -3.75 6.82
C LEU A 36 -3.75 -3.40 5.87
N ALA A 37 -3.65 -2.28 5.17
CA ALA A 37 -4.65 -1.89 4.17
C ALA A 37 -4.70 -2.88 2.99
N ILE A 38 -3.55 -3.34 2.48
CA ILE A 38 -3.51 -4.37 1.43
C ILE A 38 -4.15 -5.66 1.91
N ASP A 39 -3.87 -6.11 3.14
CA ASP A 39 -4.47 -7.32 3.69
C ASP A 39 -6.01 -7.19 3.78
N ALA A 40 -6.51 -6.03 4.19
CA ALA A 40 -7.94 -5.75 4.24
C ALA A 40 -8.60 -5.74 2.84
N ILE A 41 -7.92 -5.14 1.85
CA ILE A 41 -8.39 -5.13 0.45
C ILE A 41 -8.42 -6.56 -0.10
N ALA A 42 -7.36 -7.34 0.12
CA ALA A 42 -7.26 -8.72 -0.32
C ALA A 42 -8.38 -9.58 0.28
N GLU A 43 -8.64 -9.44 1.58
CA GLU A 43 -9.73 -10.15 2.26
C GLU A 43 -11.09 -9.81 1.65
N SER A 44 -11.36 -8.52 1.37
CA SER A 44 -12.62 -8.08 0.76
C SER A 44 -12.83 -8.62 -0.64
N LEU A 45 -11.76 -8.97 -1.36
CA LEU A 45 -11.77 -9.48 -2.72
C LEU A 45 -11.59 -11.00 -2.80
N ASP A 46 -11.53 -11.69 -1.65
CA ASP A 46 -11.16 -13.11 -1.57
C ASP A 46 -9.87 -13.43 -2.35
N CYS A 47 -8.88 -12.57 -2.20
CA CYS A 47 -7.59 -12.65 -2.86
C CYS A 47 -6.50 -12.95 -1.82
N LYS A 48 -5.51 -13.76 -2.19
CA LYS A 48 -4.34 -14.05 -1.34
C LYS A 48 -3.13 -13.29 -1.83
N VAL A 49 -2.40 -12.65 -0.90
CA VAL A 49 -1.16 -11.91 -1.16
C VAL A 49 -0.02 -12.68 -0.50
N ASP A 50 0.28 -13.85 -1.03
CA ASP A 50 1.20 -14.83 -0.43
C ASP A 50 2.28 -15.37 -1.39
N ARG A 51 2.23 -15.01 -2.67
CA ARG A 51 3.30 -15.37 -3.61
C ARG A 51 4.45 -14.38 -3.51
N VAL A 52 5.67 -14.88 -3.71
CA VAL A 52 6.89 -14.05 -3.69
C VAL A 52 7.27 -13.69 -5.13
N LYS A 53 7.24 -12.40 -5.45
CA LYS A 53 7.64 -11.86 -6.75
C LYS A 53 8.01 -10.38 -6.58
N PHE A 54 8.96 -9.88 -7.39
CA PHE A 54 9.40 -8.48 -7.34
C PHE A 54 9.80 -8.01 -5.93
N LYS A 55 10.55 -8.83 -5.21
CA LYS A 55 10.96 -8.53 -3.81
C LYS A 55 9.75 -8.13 -2.94
N SER A 56 8.63 -8.82 -3.12
CA SER A 56 7.36 -8.52 -2.46
C SER A 56 6.55 -9.77 -2.22
N TYR A 57 5.59 -9.70 -1.29
CA TYR A 57 4.44 -10.58 -1.31
C TYR A 57 3.41 -10.00 -2.29
N VAL A 58 2.91 -10.82 -3.19
CA VAL A 58 1.99 -10.39 -4.25
C VAL A 58 0.78 -11.30 -4.36
N GLY A 59 -0.31 -10.75 -4.85
CA GLY A 59 -1.50 -11.47 -5.26
C GLY A 59 -2.13 -10.78 -6.47
N GLU A 60 -2.63 -11.55 -7.42
CA GLU A 60 -3.34 -11.02 -8.57
C GLU A 60 -4.85 -11.13 -8.36
N CYS A 61 -5.56 -10.06 -8.67
CA CYS A 61 -7.01 -10.01 -8.60
C CYS A 61 -7.56 -9.14 -9.73
N ASN A 62 -8.87 -9.20 -9.91
CA ASN A 62 -9.59 -8.32 -10.83
C ASN A 62 -10.30 -7.25 -10.00
N ILE A 63 -10.00 -5.99 -10.26
CA ILE A 63 -10.66 -4.84 -9.62
C ILE A 63 -11.27 -4.00 -10.72
N ALA A 64 -12.58 -3.76 -10.66
CA ALA A 64 -13.32 -2.98 -11.65
C ALA A 64 -13.04 -3.43 -13.11
N GLY A 65 -12.93 -4.73 -13.33
CA GLY A 65 -12.67 -5.31 -14.66
C GLY A 65 -11.23 -5.29 -15.12
N ARG A 66 -10.29 -4.78 -14.32
CA ARG A 66 -8.88 -4.65 -14.67
C ARG A 66 -8.00 -5.58 -13.85
N LYS A 67 -7.05 -6.24 -14.52
CA LYS A 67 -6.10 -7.13 -13.86
C LYS A 67 -5.12 -6.36 -13.01
N THR A 68 -5.20 -6.55 -11.71
CA THR A 68 -4.48 -5.76 -10.70
C THR A 68 -3.60 -6.68 -9.85
N MET A 69 -2.40 -6.21 -9.55
CA MET A 69 -1.53 -6.89 -8.58
C MET A 69 -1.52 -6.10 -7.27
N LEU A 70 -1.85 -6.78 -6.19
CA LEU A 70 -1.66 -6.28 -4.83
C LEU A 70 -0.23 -6.63 -4.40
N MET A 71 0.49 -5.67 -3.84
CA MET A 71 1.90 -5.81 -3.46
C MET A 71 2.17 -5.33 -2.04
N LYS A 72 2.94 -6.14 -1.32
CA LYS A 72 3.57 -5.77 -0.04
C LYS A 72 5.09 -5.91 -0.19
N PRO A 73 5.84 -4.83 -0.50
CA PRO A 73 7.29 -4.89 -0.62
C PRO A 73 7.97 -5.43 0.64
N THR A 74 8.98 -6.28 0.47
CA THR A 74 9.75 -6.88 1.57
C THR A 74 11.18 -6.34 1.66
N THR A 75 11.46 -5.26 0.94
CA THR A 75 12.78 -4.62 0.82
C THR A 75 13.12 -3.71 1.99
N TYR A 76 12.31 -3.68 3.03
CA TYR A 76 12.26 -2.66 4.08
C TYR A 76 11.85 -1.28 3.54
N MET A 77 11.32 -0.45 4.42
CA MET A 77 10.67 0.81 4.05
C MET A 77 11.55 1.70 3.16
N ASN A 78 12.81 1.88 3.53
CA ASN A 78 13.74 2.76 2.81
C ASN A 78 14.04 2.31 1.38
N ASN A 79 13.78 1.05 1.05
CA ASN A 79 14.07 0.44 -0.25
C ASN A 79 12.79 0.01 -1.00
N SER A 80 11.64 0.51 -0.62
CA SER A 80 10.35 0.16 -1.25
C SER A 80 10.35 0.40 -2.76
N GLY A 81 11.06 1.42 -3.23
CA GLY A 81 11.18 1.74 -4.65
C GLY A 81 11.84 0.65 -5.48
N GLN A 82 12.73 -0.16 -4.92
CA GLN A 82 13.35 -1.28 -5.64
C GLN A 82 12.29 -2.29 -6.11
N ALA A 83 11.37 -2.64 -5.23
CA ALA A 83 10.30 -3.58 -5.55
C ALA A 83 9.29 -2.99 -6.54
N VAL A 84 8.85 -1.77 -6.31
CA VAL A 84 7.83 -1.12 -7.13
C VAL A 84 8.33 -0.88 -8.55
N VAL A 85 9.54 -0.34 -8.71
CA VAL A 85 10.13 -0.06 -10.03
C VAL A 85 10.39 -1.35 -10.80
N GLU A 86 10.82 -2.42 -10.14
CA GLU A 86 10.99 -3.73 -10.79
C GLU A 86 9.66 -4.24 -11.38
N ALA A 87 8.56 -4.16 -10.64
CA ALA A 87 7.25 -4.57 -11.13
C ALA A 87 6.73 -3.66 -12.26
N MET A 88 6.92 -2.35 -12.12
CA MET A 88 6.55 -1.37 -13.15
C MET A 88 7.26 -1.65 -14.48
N ASN A 89 8.57 -1.90 -14.42
CA ASN A 89 9.37 -2.19 -15.62
C ASN A 89 8.96 -3.52 -16.26
N PHE A 90 8.69 -4.54 -15.46
CA PHE A 90 8.30 -5.85 -15.95
C PHE A 90 6.97 -5.82 -16.72
N TYR A 91 5.95 -5.14 -16.18
CA TYR A 91 4.63 -5.03 -16.80
C TYR A 91 4.46 -3.79 -17.67
N LYS A 92 5.47 -2.93 -17.77
CA LYS A 92 5.42 -1.66 -18.48
C LYS A 92 4.27 -0.77 -17.99
N ILE A 93 4.17 -0.64 -16.67
CA ILE A 93 3.14 0.16 -16.00
C ILE A 93 3.67 1.55 -15.70
N SER A 94 2.91 2.58 -16.11
CA SER A 94 3.24 3.98 -15.80
C SER A 94 2.89 4.33 -14.35
N PRO A 95 3.52 5.38 -13.77
CA PRO A 95 3.25 5.80 -12.38
C PRO A 95 1.78 6.05 -12.07
N GLU A 96 1.02 6.58 -13.01
CA GLU A 96 -0.41 6.87 -12.85
C GLU A 96 -1.26 5.62 -12.63
N ASN A 97 -0.75 4.45 -12.99
CA ASN A 97 -1.39 3.15 -12.79
C ASN A 97 -0.81 2.38 -11.59
N VAL A 98 -0.10 3.06 -10.70
CA VAL A 98 0.40 2.52 -9.44
C VAL A 98 -0.22 3.31 -8.29
N ILE A 99 -1.06 2.66 -7.49
CA ILE A 99 -1.67 3.28 -6.31
C ILE A 99 -0.87 2.84 -5.08
N VAL A 100 -0.38 3.81 -4.30
CA VAL A 100 0.45 3.54 -3.12
C VAL A 100 -0.31 3.91 -1.85
N LEU A 101 -0.41 2.97 -0.91
CA LEU A 101 -1.02 3.16 0.40
C LEU A 101 0.08 3.19 1.46
N PHE A 102 0.08 4.22 2.30
CA PHE A 102 1.10 4.38 3.33
C PHE A 102 0.65 5.25 4.50
N ASP A 103 1.40 5.18 5.59
CA ASP A 103 1.17 5.90 6.84
C ASP A 103 1.48 7.40 6.73
N ASP A 104 0.65 8.23 7.37
CA ASP A 104 0.82 9.68 7.43
C ASP A 104 0.63 10.19 8.87
N ILE A 105 1.69 10.77 9.42
CA ILE A 105 1.69 11.35 10.78
C ILE A 105 0.93 12.67 10.88
N SER A 106 0.64 13.31 9.77
CA SER A 106 -0.10 14.59 9.74
C SER A 106 -1.61 14.42 9.82
N LEU A 107 -2.08 13.17 9.74
CA LEU A 107 -3.50 12.81 9.82
C LEU A 107 -3.77 12.00 11.08
N ASP A 108 -4.87 12.31 11.76
CA ASP A 108 -5.32 11.53 12.90
C ASP A 108 -5.73 10.11 12.49
N VAL A 109 -5.62 9.17 13.43
CA VAL A 109 -6.16 7.82 13.25
C VAL A 109 -7.66 7.90 12.98
N GLY A 110 -8.12 7.22 11.96
CA GLY A 110 -9.51 7.29 11.48
C GLY A 110 -9.70 8.22 10.28
N LYS A 111 -8.65 8.94 9.90
CA LYS A 111 -8.65 9.81 8.71
C LYS A 111 -7.80 9.21 7.61
N MET A 112 -8.16 9.52 6.37
CA MET A 112 -7.33 9.23 5.20
C MET A 112 -7.38 10.39 4.21
N ARG A 113 -6.40 10.44 3.31
CA ARG A 113 -6.34 11.46 2.27
C ARG A 113 -5.91 10.84 0.96
N ILE A 114 -6.59 11.20 -0.12
CA ILE A 114 -6.29 10.73 -1.46
C ILE A 114 -5.66 11.88 -2.24
N ARG A 115 -4.55 11.59 -2.93
CA ARG A 115 -3.89 12.54 -3.84
C ARG A 115 -3.50 11.82 -5.13
N SER A 116 -3.56 12.51 -6.26
CA SER A 116 -3.19 11.96 -7.56
C SER A 116 -1.68 11.99 -7.81
N LYS A 117 -0.96 12.88 -7.14
CA LYS A 117 0.48 13.10 -7.26
C LYS A 117 0.99 13.92 -6.07
N GLY A 118 2.28 14.07 -5.95
CA GLY A 118 2.91 14.97 -5.00
C GLY A 118 4.21 14.41 -4.42
N SER A 119 4.83 15.19 -3.52
CA SER A 119 6.06 14.81 -2.83
C SER A 119 5.86 13.61 -1.90
N ASP A 120 6.94 13.12 -1.31
CA ASP A 120 6.89 12.01 -0.37
C ASP A 120 6.26 12.36 0.98
N GLY A 121 6.12 13.64 1.32
CA GLY A 121 5.57 14.09 2.60
C GLY A 121 6.38 13.65 3.81
N GLY A 122 7.65 13.28 3.64
CA GLY A 122 8.52 12.76 4.68
C GLY A 122 8.43 11.25 4.90
N GLN A 123 7.57 10.55 4.17
CA GLN A 123 7.46 9.10 4.24
C GLN A 123 8.58 8.44 3.42
N ARG A 124 9.42 7.65 4.08
CA ARG A 124 10.68 7.14 3.49
C ARG A 124 10.47 6.14 2.36
N GLY A 125 9.44 5.32 2.44
CA GLY A 125 9.10 4.36 1.38
C GLY A 125 8.64 5.08 0.11
N MET A 126 7.80 6.09 0.26
CA MET A 126 7.36 6.92 -0.85
C MET A 126 8.52 7.72 -1.46
N LYS A 127 9.44 8.21 -0.63
CA LYS A 127 10.68 8.85 -1.08
C LYS A 127 11.50 7.93 -1.97
N SER A 128 11.67 6.67 -1.56
CA SER A 128 12.38 5.65 -2.35
C SER A 128 11.71 5.41 -3.72
N ILE A 129 10.40 5.32 -3.74
CA ILE A 129 9.62 5.12 -4.99
C ILE A 129 9.82 6.30 -5.93
N ILE A 130 9.66 7.53 -5.45
CA ILE A 130 9.82 8.74 -6.26
C ILE A 130 11.26 8.85 -6.78
N TYR A 131 12.25 8.63 -5.93
CA TYR A 131 13.66 8.72 -6.30
C TYR A 131 14.04 7.71 -7.40
N LEU A 132 13.68 6.44 -7.21
CA LEU A 132 14.08 5.38 -8.14
C LEU A 132 13.25 5.39 -9.43
N SER A 133 12.00 5.83 -9.40
CA SER A 133 11.16 5.93 -10.59
C SER A 133 11.39 7.21 -11.39
N GLY A 134 11.90 8.26 -10.76
CA GLY A 134 12.05 9.59 -11.36
C GLY A 134 10.72 10.33 -11.56
N SER A 135 9.63 9.91 -10.87
CA SER A 135 8.31 10.52 -10.99
C SER A 135 7.64 10.69 -9.63
N ASP A 136 6.82 11.72 -9.49
CA ASP A 136 5.93 11.95 -8.34
C ASP A 136 4.45 11.71 -8.68
N LYS A 137 4.16 11.22 -9.88
CA LYS A 137 2.81 11.07 -10.42
C LYS A 137 2.13 9.76 -10.02
N PHE A 138 2.33 9.36 -8.77
CA PHE A 138 1.68 8.19 -8.19
C PHE A 138 0.41 8.60 -7.46
N PRO A 139 -0.77 8.08 -7.83
CA PRO A 139 -1.93 8.14 -6.96
C PRO A 139 -1.63 7.49 -5.62
N ARG A 140 -2.04 8.12 -4.54
CA ARG A 140 -1.74 7.64 -3.19
C ARG A 140 -2.91 7.78 -2.26
N VAL A 141 -3.02 6.85 -1.34
CA VAL A 141 -3.94 6.86 -0.22
C VAL A 141 -3.10 6.98 1.05
N LYS A 142 -3.19 8.12 1.71
CA LYS A 142 -2.50 8.40 2.96
C LYS A 142 -3.39 8.00 4.13
N ILE A 143 -2.88 7.13 4.98
CA ILE A 143 -3.60 6.57 6.12
C ILE A 143 -3.10 7.23 7.40
N GLY A 144 -3.97 7.94 8.10
CA GLY A 144 -3.63 8.65 9.33
C GLY A 144 -3.21 7.69 10.45
N ILE A 145 -2.05 7.95 11.03
CA ILE A 145 -1.52 7.21 12.18
C ILE A 145 -1.35 8.08 13.42
N GLY A 146 -1.70 9.35 13.33
CA GLY A 146 -1.56 10.32 14.39
C GLY A 146 -0.16 10.89 14.55
N ALA A 147 -0.08 12.09 15.12
CA ALA A 147 1.18 12.74 15.46
C ALA A 147 1.80 12.12 16.72
N LYS A 148 3.11 12.31 16.88
CA LYS A 148 3.80 11.94 18.12
C LYS A 148 3.05 12.51 19.34
N PRO A 149 2.93 11.76 20.44
CA PRO A 149 2.22 12.24 21.64
C PRO A 149 2.84 13.51 22.23
N THR A 150 4.16 13.62 22.19
CA THR A 150 4.92 14.80 22.62
C THR A 150 6.08 15.05 21.66
N PRO A 151 6.63 16.29 21.62
CA PRO A 151 7.78 16.60 20.75
C PRO A 151 9.03 15.78 21.06
N GLU A 152 9.18 15.29 22.29
CA GLU A 152 10.34 14.52 22.75
C GLU A 152 10.36 13.07 22.25
N TRP A 153 9.20 12.56 21.78
CA TRP A 153 9.16 11.24 21.16
C TRP A 153 10.04 11.20 19.90
N ASP A 154 10.87 10.18 19.78
CA ASP A 154 11.57 9.89 18.54
C ASP A 154 10.56 9.46 17.47
N LEU A 155 10.68 10.01 16.27
CA LEU A 155 9.74 9.70 15.17
C LEU A 155 9.81 8.23 14.77
N ALA A 156 11.02 7.66 14.72
CA ALA A 156 11.19 6.25 14.39
C ALA A 156 10.49 5.35 15.43
N ASP A 157 10.61 5.66 16.72
CA ASP A 157 9.93 4.92 17.77
C ASP A 157 8.41 5.06 17.66
N TRP A 158 7.90 6.23 17.29
CA TRP A 158 6.48 6.45 17.12
C TRP A 158 5.90 5.63 15.96
N VAL A 159 6.48 5.68 14.77
CA VAL A 159 5.98 4.93 13.63
C VAL A 159 6.12 3.41 13.79
N LEU A 160 7.04 2.96 14.64
CA LEU A 160 7.22 1.55 14.98
C LEU A 160 6.40 1.12 16.20
N SER A 161 5.60 2.01 16.79
CA SER A 161 4.67 1.68 17.86
C SER A 161 3.39 1.04 17.32
N GLY A 162 2.69 0.29 18.18
CA GLY A 162 1.43 -0.36 17.84
C GLY A 162 0.22 0.58 17.96
N PHE A 163 -0.91 0.12 17.46
CA PHE A 163 -2.20 0.80 17.61
C PHE A 163 -2.94 0.30 18.86
N SER A 164 -3.60 1.22 19.57
CA SER A 164 -4.54 0.85 20.64
C SER A 164 -5.78 0.13 20.09
N ASP A 165 -6.56 -0.50 20.95
CA ASP A 165 -7.79 -1.18 20.53
C ASP A 165 -8.79 -0.21 19.88
N ASP A 166 -8.94 1.00 20.43
CA ASP A 166 -9.79 2.04 19.86
C ASP A 166 -9.29 2.51 18.50
N GLU A 167 -7.98 2.66 18.35
CA GLU A 167 -7.37 3.02 17.08
C GLU A 167 -7.56 1.92 16.03
N GLN A 168 -7.46 0.65 16.40
CA GLN A 168 -7.71 -0.48 15.50
C GLN A 168 -9.14 -0.49 14.96
N LYS A 169 -10.13 -0.14 15.78
CA LYS A 169 -11.53 -0.01 15.35
C LYS A 169 -11.69 1.10 14.30
N LYS A 170 -11.04 2.24 14.51
CA LYS A 170 -11.04 3.34 13.54
C LYS A 170 -10.35 2.95 12.24
N LEU A 171 -9.24 2.21 12.31
CA LEU A 171 -8.53 1.73 11.14
C LEU A 171 -9.36 0.75 10.30
N ALA A 172 -10.15 -0.12 10.91
CA ALA A 172 -11.01 -1.04 10.17
C ALA A 172 -11.94 -0.29 9.22
N GLN A 173 -12.53 0.83 9.65
CA GLN A 173 -13.36 1.69 8.79
C GLN A 173 -12.53 2.39 7.70
N VAL A 174 -11.33 2.86 8.05
CA VAL A 174 -10.41 3.49 7.09
C VAL A 174 -10.01 2.50 6.00
N PHE A 175 -9.68 1.27 6.35
CA PHE A 175 -9.31 0.26 5.35
C PHE A 175 -10.48 -0.09 4.43
N GLU A 176 -11.69 -0.16 4.92
CA GLU A 176 -12.89 -0.32 4.09
C GLU A 176 -13.05 0.86 3.12
N ASN A 177 -12.87 2.08 3.59
CA ASN A 177 -12.91 3.28 2.76
C ASN A 177 -11.77 3.32 1.75
N ALA A 178 -10.57 2.88 2.12
CA ALA A 178 -9.43 2.78 1.23
C ALA A 178 -9.68 1.76 0.09
N ALA A 179 -10.29 0.62 0.40
CA ALA A 179 -10.67 -0.37 -0.60
C ALA A 179 -11.66 0.22 -1.63
N LYS A 180 -12.67 0.94 -1.17
CA LYS A 180 -13.61 1.65 -2.06
C LYS A 180 -12.93 2.71 -2.91
N ALA A 181 -12.00 3.48 -2.33
CA ALA A 181 -11.24 4.50 -3.05
C ALA A 181 -10.38 3.91 -4.16
N VAL A 182 -9.70 2.79 -3.89
CA VAL A 182 -8.92 2.04 -4.88
C VAL A 182 -9.80 1.55 -6.01
N GLU A 183 -10.93 0.93 -5.69
CA GLU A 183 -11.89 0.45 -6.69
C GLU A 183 -12.40 1.57 -7.59
N LEU A 184 -12.80 2.71 -7.02
CA LEU A 184 -13.26 3.88 -7.77
C LEU A 184 -12.16 4.47 -8.66
N LYS A 185 -10.91 4.51 -8.18
CA LYS A 185 -9.78 5.01 -8.98
C LYS A 185 -9.50 4.10 -10.17
N ILE A 186 -9.56 2.80 -9.99
CA ILE A 186 -9.30 1.81 -11.04
C ILE A 186 -10.44 1.80 -12.07
N GLY A 187 -11.68 1.97 -11.64
CA GLY A 187 -12.86 1.98 -12.50
C GLY A 187 -13.04 3.22 -13.39
N ARG A 188 -12.20 4.24 -13.20
CA ARG A 188 -12.17 5.46 -14.03
C ARG A 188 -11.14 5.32 -15.14
#